data_d8bf3e96ad4583475043f259d0f24025
#
_entry.id   d8bf3e96ad4583475043f259d0f24025
#
_cell.length_a   1.000
_cell.length_b   1.000
_cell.length_c   1.000
_cell.angle_alpha   90.00
_cell.angle_beta   90.00
_cell.angle_gamma   90.00
#
_symmetry.space_group_name_H-M   'P 1'
#
loop_
_entity.id
_entity.type
_entity.pdbx_description
1 polymer ?
#
loop_
_entity_poly.entity_id
_entity_poly.type
_entity_poly.pdbx_seq_one_letter_code
_entity_poly.pdbx_strand_id
1 'polypeptide(L)'
;YTTLFRSKMAVEKVLRDNNMQPLSVELGEVHVEKKPNETQYKQLKDDLEALGFELLDDRKHQTIAQIKTAIIQLVHYRDSSTNFNLSDYLASELHADYSALSKLFSEVTGQTIERYFIEQRIERVKELIRYDQMSLTQIAFQMNYSSVSHLSSQFKSVTGMTPTQFKALKINTRRG
;
A
#
# COMPACT_ATOMS: atom_id res chain seq x y z
N TYR A 1 -14.42 -10.76 -6.86
CA TYR A 1 -15.40 -10.20 -5.89
C TYR A 1 -15.97 -11.24 -4.92
N THR A 2 -16.36 -12.42 -5.39
CA THR A 2 -16.98 -13.48 -4.55
C THR A 2 -16.03 -14.06 -3.48
N THR A 3 -14.76 -14.23 -3.78
CA THR A 3 -13.78 -14.79 -2.86
C THR A 3 -13.48 -13.83 -1.71
N LEU A 4 -13.37 -12.54 -2.01
CA LEU A 4 -13.13 -11.48 -1.02
C LEU A 4 -14.29 -11.35 -0.02
N PHE A 5 -15.51 -11.41 -0.52
CA PHE A 5 -16.73 -11.33 0.28
C PHE A 5 -16.85 -12.54 1.22
N ARG A 6 -16.57 -13.74 0.71
CA ARG A 6 -16.57 -14.96 1.53
C ARG A 6 -15.52 -14.91 2.64
N SER A 7 -14.33 -14.36 2.35
CA SER A 7 -13.27 -14.21 3.35
C SER A 7 -13.68 -13.25 4.47
N LYS A 8 -14.29 -12.11 4.13
CA LYS A 8 -14.82 -11.17 5.14
C LYS A 8 -15.87 -11.84 6.03
N MET A 9 -16.84 -12.52 5.44
CA MET A 9 -17.89 -13.22 6.19
C MET A 9 -17.32 -14.29 7.11
N ALA A 10 -16.33 -15.07 6.67
CA ALA A 10 -15.68 -16.09 7.47
C ALA A 10 -14.97 -15.49 8.69
N VAL A 11 -14.24 -14.40 8.50
CA VAL A 11 -13.56 -13.67 9.59
C VAL A 11 -14.56 -13.07 10.57
N GLU A 12 -15.63 -12.44 10.09
CA GLU A 12 -16.69 -11.89 10.94
C GLU A 12 -17.34 -12.98 11.81
N LYS A 13 -17.60 -14.16 11.23
CA LYS A 13 -18.17 -15.29 11.96
C LYS A 13 -17.23 -15.75 13.07
N VAL A 14 -15.93 -15.92 12.80
CA VAL A 14 -14.94 -16.30 13.80
C VAL A 14 -14.89 -15.29 14.94
N LEU A 15 -14.93 -13.99 14.65
CA LEU A 15 -14.95 -12.95 15.67
C LEU A 15 -16.19 -13.05 16.56
N ARG A 16 -17.36 -13.24 15.99
CA ARG A 16 -18.63 -13.39 16.73
C ARG A 16 -18.62 -14.66 17.58
N ASP A 17 -18.13 -15.77 17.06
CA ASP A 17 -18.01 -17.04 17.78
C ASP A 17 -17.06 -16.93 18.99
N ASN A 18 -16.12 -16.00 18.96
CA ASN A 18 -15.21 -15.67 20.05
C ASN A 18 -15.69 -14.49 20.92
N ASN A 19 -16.96 -14.11 20.82
CA ASN A 19 -17.57 -13.00 21.58
C ASN A 19 -16.87 -11.64 21.35
N MET A 20 -16.32 -11.44 20.16
CA MET A 20 -15.73 -10.17 19.75
C MET A 20 -16.66 -9.45 18.77
N GLN A 21 -16.90 -8.17 19.04
CA GLN A 21 -17.68 -7.31 18.15
C GLN A 21 -16.73 -6.64 17.16
N PRO A 22 -16.82 -6.97 15.85
CA PRO A 22 -16.06 -6.24 14.86
C PRO A 22 -16.67 -4.86 14.63
N LEU A 23 -15.84 -3.81 14.69
CA LEU A 23 -16.23 -2.46 14.29
C LEU A 23 -16.13 -2.29 12.77
N SER A 24 -15.07 -2.85 12.19
CA SER A 24 -14.91 -2.95 10.73
C SER A 24 -14.06 -4.15 10.37
N VAL A 25 -14.33 -4.73 9.21
CA VAL A 25 -13.54 -5.81 8.60
C VAL A 25 -13.16 -5.38 7.20
N GLU A 26 -11.89 -5.05 7.02
CA GLU A 26 -11.31 -4.68 5.74
C GLU A 26 -10.37 -5.78 5.25
N LEU A 27 -9.82 -5.63 4.06
CA LEU A 27 -8.87 -6.58 3.53
C LEU A 27 -7.56 -6.54 4.33
N GLY A 28 -7.30 -7.60 5.08
CA GLY A 28 -6.09 -7.73 5.88
C GLY A 28 -6.12 -7.02 7.23
N GLU A 29 -7.20 -6.34 7.57
CA GLU A 29 -7.30 -5.59 8.82
C GLU A 29 -8.68 -5.72 9.46
N VAL A 30 -8.70 -5.92 10.77
CA VAL A 30 -9.94 -6.00 11.56
C VAL A 30 -9.82 -5.07 12.75
N HIS A 31 -10.81 -4.19 12.92
CA HIS A 31 -10.96 -3.37 14.09
C HIS A 31 -12.01 -3.98 15.02
N VAL A 32 -11.65 -4.19 16.27
CA VAL A 32 -12.56 -4.71 17.32
C VAL A 32 -12.77 -3.66 18.41
N GLU A 33 -13.94 -3.72 19.04
CA GLU A 33 -14.31 -2.76 20.08
C GLU A 33 -13.39 -2.83 21.30
N LYS A 34 -12.98 -4.03 21.67
CA LYS A 34 -12.12 -4.27 22.84
C LYS A 34 -10.93 -5.14 22.46
N LYS A 35 -9.76 -4.82 23.00
CA LYS A 35 -8.58 -5.65 22.83
C LYS A 35 -8.83 -7.03 23.45
N PRO A 36 -8.62 -8.12 22.70
CA PRO A 36 -8.77 -9.47 23.23
C PRO A 36 -7.74 -9.76 24.32
N ASN A 37 -8.13 -10.54 25.33
CA ASN A 37 -7.18 -11.08 26.30
C ASN A 37 -6.35 -12.20 25.64
N GLU A 38 -5.33 -12.72 26.35
CA GLU A 38 -4.43 -13.73 25.80
C GLU A 38 -5.17 -15.01 25.38
N THR A 39 -6.16 -15.45 26.16
CA THR A 39 -6.94 -16.66 25.87
C THR A 39 -7.82 -16.45 24.62
N GLN A 40 -8.50 -15.31 24.53
CA GLN A 40 -9.29 -14.94 23.36
C GLN A 40 -8.43 -14.79 22.11
N TYR A 41 -7.25 -14.18 22.24
CA TYR A 41 -6.31 -14.01 21.13
C TYR A 41 -5.82 -15.36 20.60
N LYS A 42 -5.46 -16.28 21.51
CA LYS A 42 -5.02 -17.61 21.13
C LYS A 42 -6.12 -18.41 20.43
N GLN A 43 -7.34 -18.37 20.96
CA GLN A 43 -8.48 -19.06 20.34
C GLN A 43 -8.82 -18.46 18.98
N LEU A 44 -8.80 -17.13 18.85
CA LEU A 44 -9.00 -16.43 17.60
C LEU A 44 -7.94 -16.84 16.57
N LYS A 45 -6.68 -16.88 16.97
CA LYS A 45 -5.56 -17.30 16.13
C LYS A 45 -5.76 -18.73 15.60
N ASP A 46 -6.09 -19.67 16.48
CA ASP A 46 -6.32 -21.07 16.12
C ASP A 46 -7.50 -21.22 15.15
N ASP A 47 -8.60 -20.53 15.41
CA ASP A 47 -9.80 -20.57 14.56
C ASP A 47 -9.55 -19.96 13.17
N LEU A 48 -8.78 -18.86 13.08
CA LEU A 48 -8.41 -18.24 11.81
C LEU A 48 -7.44 -19.10 11.02
N GLU A 49 -6.44 -19.71 11.68
CA GLU A 49 -5.49 -20.62 11.03
C GLU A 49 -6.19 -21.87 10.48
N ALA A 50 -7.21 -22.38 11.17
CA ALA A 50 -8.03 -23.49 10.68
C ALA A 50 -8.76 -23.15 9.36
N LEU A 51 -9.05 -21.88 9.10
CA LEU A 51 -9.65 -21.38 7.86
C LEU A 51 -8.62 -20.94 6.81
N GLY A 52 -7.32 -21.09 7.09
CA GLY A 52 -6.25 -20.71 6.20
C GLY A 52 -5.84 -19.23 6.28
N PHE A 53 -6.26 -18.52 7.33
CA PHE A 53 -5.82 -17.15 7.59
C PHE A 53 -4.69 -17.14 8.61
N GLU A 54 -3.73 -16.25 8.44
CA GLU A 54 -2.68 -16.00 9.41
C GLU A 54 -2.98 -14.71 10.18
N LEU A 55 -2.97 -14.80 11.53
CA LEU A 55 -3.05 -13.62 12.38
C LEU A 55 -1.66 -13.05 12.59
N LEU A 56 -1.43 -11.86 12.08
CA LEU A 56 -0.15 -11.17 12.22
C LEU A 56 0.03 -10.69 13.65
N ASP A 57 1.22 -10.92 14.21
CA ASP A 57 1.57 -10.30 15.48
C ASP A 57 1.79 -8.78 15.30
N ASP A 58 1.72 -8.05 16.41
CA ASP A 58 1.89 -6.59 16.42
C ASP A 58 3.22 -6.15 15.80
N ARG A 59 4.28 -6.96 15.94
CA ARG A 59 5.61 -6.65 15.41
C ARG A 59 5.62 -6.71 13.88
N LYS A 60 5.06 -7.75 13.26
CA LYS A 60 4.96 -7.87 11.81
C LYS A 60 4.10 -6.74 11.23
N HIS A 61 2.98 -6.46 11.87
CA HIS A 61 2.09 -5.37 11.47
C HIS A 61 2.79 -4.00 11.53
N GLN A 62 3.52 -3.73 12.61
CA GLN A 62 4.32 -2.51 12.74
C GLN A 62 5.40 -2.41 11.66
N THR A 63 6.09 -3.49 11.33
CA THR A 63 7.10 -3.51 10.27
C THR A 63 6.49 -3.16 8.92
N ILE A 64 5.33 -3.72 8.58
CA ILE A 64 4.60 -3.38 7.34
C ILE A 64 4.23 -1.89 7.32
N ALA A 65 3.70 -1.36 8.42
CA ALA A 65 3.37 0.05 8.55
C ALA A 65 4.59 0.96 8.37
N GLN A 66 5.73 0.58 8.94
CA GLN A 66 6.99 1.30 8.80
C GLN A 66 7.50 1.30 7.35
N ILE A 67 7.42 0.18 6.65
CA ILE A 67 7.77 0.08 5.22
C ILE A 67 6.91 1.05 4.39
N LYS A 68 5.61 1.00 4.57
CA LYS A 68 4.67 1.88 3.86
C LYS A 68 4.94 3.35 4.15
N THR A 69 5.14 3.72 5.41
CA THR A 69 5.44 5.09 5.82
C THR A 69 6.75 5.58 5.20
N ALA A 70 7.80 4.77 5.24
CA ALA A 70 9.10 5.10 4.65
C ALA A 70 8.99 5.34 3.13
N ILE A 71 8.23 4.51 2.42
CA ILE A 71 7.99 4.66 0.98
C ILE A 71 7.21 5.94 0.68
N ILE A 72 6.17 6.23 1.43
CA ILE A 72 5.36 7.45 1.26
C ILE A 72 6.20 8.71 1.49
N GLN A 73 7.00 8.72 2.55
CA GLN A 73 7.92 9.83 2.84
C GLN A 73 8.96 10.02 1.73
N LEU A 74 9.50 8.94 1.22
CA LEU A 74 10.43 8.96 0.11
C LEU A 74 9.84 9.59 -1.15
N VAL A 75 8.61 9.22 -1.49
CA VAL A 75 7.90 9.72 -2.67
C VAL A 75 7.55 11.20 -2.54
N HIS A 76 7.21 11.68 -1.34
CA HIS A 76 6.75 13.05 -1.12
C HIS A 76 7.85 14.06 -0.81
N TYR A 77 8.92 13.65 -0.13
CA TYR A 77 9.85 14.60 0.48
C TYR A 77 11.28 14.53 -0.04
N ARG A 78 11.61 13.58 -0.88
CA ARG A 78 12.97 13.49 -1.38
C ARG A 78 13.15 14.26 -2.69
N ASP A 79 14.21 15.07 -2.69
CA ASP A 79 14.64 15.83 -3.84
C ASP A 79 15.17 14.91 -4.96
N SER A 80 14.90 15.28 -6.20
CA SER A 80 15.28 14.54 -7.41
C SER A 80 16.80 14.38 -7.63
N SER A 81 17.61 14.96 -6.76
CA SER A 81 19.05 15.10 -6.96
C SER A 81 19.92 13.91 -6.55
N THR A 82 19.36 12.89 -5.91
CA THR A 82 20.14 11.73 -5.44
C THR A 82 19.80 10.46 -6.19
N ASN A 83 20.81 9.91 -6.84
CA ASN A 83 20.77 8.55 -7.37
C ASN A 83 20.52 7.61 -6.19
N PHE A 84 19.40 6.92 -6.21
CA PHE A 84 18.83 6.31 -5.03
C PHE A 84 18.41 4.87 -5.32
N ASN A 85 18.78 4.00 -4.40
CA ASN A 85 18.39 2.59 -4.43
C ASN A 85 17.36 2.33 -3.33
N LEU A 86 16.16 1.91 -3.73
CA LEU A 86 15.05 1.64 -2.81
C LEU A 86 15.42 0.60 -1.74
N SER A 87 16.13 -0.46 -2.13
CA SER A 87 16.52 -1.52 -1.20
C SER A 87 17.49 -1.03 -0.13
N ASP A 88 18.47 -0.23 -0.52
CA ASP A 88 19.45 0.34 0.42
C ASP A 88 18.79 1.36 1.36
N TYR A 89 17.89 2.17 0.83
CA TYR A 89 17.13 3.13 1.63
C TYR A 89 16.28 2.45 2.70
N LEU A 90 15.50 1.45 2.34
CA LEU A 90 14.64 0.74 3.29
C LEU A 90 15.44 -0.04 4.32
N ALA A 91 16.52 -0.70 3.91
CA ALA A 91 17.41 -1.42 4.83
C ALA A 91 18.03 -0.46 5.86
N SER A 92 18.44 0.71 5.42
CA SER A 92 19.03 1.75 6.28
C SER A 92 18.01 2.38 7.23
N GLU A 93 16.83 2.75 6.71
CA GLU A 93 15.76 3.39 7.51
C GLU A 93 15.18 2.45 8.57
N LEU A 94 15.01 1.19 8.24
CA LEU A 94 14.38 0.21 9.13
C LEU A 94 15.38 -0.66 9.90
N HIS A 95 16.68 -0.45 9.68
CA HIS A 95 17.76 -1.23 10.30
C HIS A 95 17.56 -2.73 10.16
N ALA A 96 17.16 -3.18 8.97
CA ALA A 96 16.84 -4.56 8.68
C ALA A 96 17.31 -4.96 7.28
N ASP A 97 17.51 -6.27 7.07
CA ASP A 97 17.86 -6.79 5.76
C ASP A 97 16.68 -6.65 4.77
N TYR A 98 16.97 -6.12 3.60
CA TYR A 98 15.94 -5.90 2.56
C TYR A 98 15.25 -7.20 2.14
N SER A 99 15.99 -8.31 2.03
CA SER A 99 15.40 -9.60 1.67
C SER A 99 14.34 -10.04 2.66
N ALA A 100 14.56 -9.84 3.95
CA ALA A 100 13.60 -10.14 5.01
C ALA A 100 12.39 -9.21 4.94
N LEU A 101 12.60 -7.91 4.71
CA LEU A 101 11.52 -6.92 4.54
C LEU A 101 10.66 -7.23 3.32
N SER A 102 11.30 -7.56 2.19
CA SER A 102 10.65 -7.90 0.93
C SER A 102 9.79 -9.15 1.04
N LYS A 103 10.31 -10.19 1.68
CA LYS A 103 9.60 -11.44 1.92
C LYS A 103 8.36 -11.20 2.79
N LEU A 104 8.53 -10.52 3.92
CA LEU A 104 7.44 -10.20 4.84
C LEU A 104 6.35 -9.38 4.15
N PHE A 105 6.73 -8.34 3.43
CA PHE A 105 5.80 -7.47 2.74
C PHE A 105 4.98 -8.23 1.69
N SER A 106 5.63 -9.07 0.89
CA SER A 106 4.95 -9.88 -0.14
C SER A 106 4.01 -10.93 0.46
N GLU A 107 4.42 -11.59 1.53
CA GLU A 107 3.59 -12.58 2.21
C GLU A 107 2.34 -11.96 2.85
N VAL A 108 2.46 -10.77 3.43
CA VAL A 108 1.37 -10.11 4.13
C VAL A 108 0.45 -9.34 3.20
N THR A 109 1.01 -8.54 2.27
CA THR A 109 0.22 -7.64 1.42
C THR A 109 -0.19 -8.26 0.09
N GLY A 110 0.45 -9.35 -0.32
CA GLY A 110 0.22 -9.97 -1.62
C GLY A 110 0.87 -9.24 -2.80
N GLN A 111 1.66 -8.20 -2.55
CA GLN A 111 2.38 -7.47 -3.59
C GLN A 111 3.84 -7.22 -3.19
N THR A 112 4.70 -6.92 -4.17
CA THR A 112 6.09 -6.59 -3.89
C THR A 112 6.25 -5.15 -3.37
N ILE A 113 7.34 -4.89 -2.66
CA ILE A 113 7.71 -3.53 -2.22
C ILE A 113 7.87 -2.61 -3.45
N GLU A 114 8.51 -3.10 -4.51
CA GLU A 114 8.72 -2.35 -5.75
C GLU A 114 7.38 -1.95 -6.39
N ARG A 115 6.41 -2.85 -6.42
CA ARG A 115 5.07 -2.55 -6.95
C ARG A 115 4.37 -1.49 -6.12
N TYR A 116 4.42 -1.60 -4.81
CA TYR A 116 3.88 -0.60 -3.89
C TYR A 116 4.53 0.78 -4.10
N PHE A 117 5.86 0.80 -4.25
CA PHE A 117 6.60 2.02 -4.54
C PHE A 117 6.16 2.69 -5.85
N ILE A 118 6.02 1.91 -6.92
CA ILE A 118 5.53 2.40 -8.21
C ILE A 118 4.12 2.99 -8.06
N GLU A 119 3.23 2.31 -7.38
CA GLU A 119 1.86 2.79 -7.14
C GLU A 119 1.84 4.11 -6.36
N GLN A 120 2.66 4.26 -5.34
CA GLN A 120 2.76 5.50 -4.57
C GLN A 120 3.34 6.66 -5.42
N ARG A 121 4.32 6.37 -6.26
CA ARG A 121 4.83 7.37 -7.22
C ARG A 121 3.74 7.85 -8.18
N ILE A 122 2.94 6.95 -8.71
CA ILE A 122 1.84 7.28 -9.61
C ILE A 122 0.75 8.09 -8.88
N GLU A 123 0.42 7.76 -7.64
CA GLU A 123 -0.50 8.57 -6.83
C GLU A 123 0.03 10.01 -6.65
N ARG A 124 1.32 10.17 -6.41
CA ARG A 124 1.94 11.49 -6.33
C ARG A 124 1.90 12.24 -7.67
N VAL A 125 2.15 11.55 -8.77
CA VAL A 125 2.01 12.13 -10.12
C VAL A 125 0.58 12.61 -10.37
N LYS A 126 -0.43 11.84 -9.98
CA LYS A 126 -1.84 12.26 -10.07
C LYS A 126 -2.11 13.54 -9.28
N GLU A 127 -1.58 13.65 -8.07
CA GLU A 127 -1.69 14.87 -7.25
C GLU A 127 -1.07 16.07 -7.96
N LEU A 128 0.16 15.93 -8.47
CA LEU A 128 0.87 17.00 -9.18
C LEU A 128 0.13 17.44 -10.45
N ILE A 129 -0.49 16.52 -11.16
CA ILE A 129 -1.35 16.82 -12.31
C ILE A 129 -2.61 17.58 -11.86
N ARG A 130 -3.22 17.18 -10.75
CA ARG A 130 -4.42 17.84 -10.20
C ARG A 130 -4.15 19.28 -9.77
N TYR A 131 -2.98 19.55 -9.20
CA TYR A 131 -2.59 20.91 -8.81
C TYR A 131 -2.32 21.82 -10.01
N ASP A 132 -2.01 21.25 -11.17
CA ASP A 132 -1.84 21.96 -12.45
C ASP A 132 -0.83 23.12 -12.43
N GLN A 133 0.20 22.98 -11.60
CA GLN A 133 1.28 23.98 -11.47
C GLN A 133 2.55 23.59 -12.22
N MET A 134 2.61 22.37 -12.74
CA MET A 134 3.79 21.80 -13.36
C MET A 134 3.43 21.15 -14.71
N SER A 135 4.34 21.29 -15.68
CA SER A 135 4.27 20.52 -16.92
C SER A 135 4.61 19.05 -16.68
N LEU A 136 4.23 18.16 -17.60
CA LEU A 136 4.60 16.75 -17.53
C LEU A 136 6.11 16.53 -17.51
N THR A 137 6.86 17.37 -18.23
CA THR A 137 8.33 17.36 -18.20
C THR A 137 8.87 17.69 -16.82
N GLN A 138 8.32 18.69 -16.17
CA GLN A 138 8.71 19.08 -14.80
C GLN A 138 8.34 17.98 -13.79
N ILE A 139 7.17 17.37 -13.91
CA ILE A 139 6.74 16.25 -13.06
C ILE A 139 7.68 15.05 -13.24
N ALA A 140 8.01 14.69 -14.48
CA ALA A 140 8.94 13.60 -14.75
C ALA A 140 10.31 13.86 -14.12
N PHE A 141 10.82 15.07 -14.22
CA PHE A 141 12.07 15.48 -13.59
C PHE A 141 11.99 15.40 -12.06
N GLN A 142 10.96 15.97 -11.46
CA GLN A 142 10.78 15.98 -9.99
C GLN A 142 10.62 14.57 -9.43
N MET A 143 9.92 13.70 -10.14
CA MET A 143 9.68 12.32 -9.73
C MET A 143 10.81 11.36 -10.14
N ASN A 144 11.91 11.91 -10.66
CA ASN A 144 13.11 11.15 -11.02
C ASN A 144 12.90 10.10 -12.10
N TYR A 145 12.04 10.38 -13.07
CA TYR A 145 11.91 9.58 -14.29
C TYR A 145 12.98 9.99 -15.30
N SER A 146 13.48 9.00 -16.06
CA SER A 146 14.48 9.24 -17.09
C SER A 146 13.96 10.09 -18.26
N SER A 147 12.64 10.03 -18.51
CA SER A 147 11.97 10.77 -19.59
C SER A 147 10.47 10.88 -19.33
N VAL A 148 9.80 11.78 -20.05
CA VAL A 148 8.32 11.84 -20.07
C VAL A 148 7.72 10.55 -20.61
N SER A 149 8.37 9.90 -21.57
CA SER A 149 7.94 8.61 -22.12
C SER A 149 7.96 7.51 -21.07
N HIS A 150 8.98 7.48 -20.22
CA HIS A 150 9.07 6.53 -19.10
C HIS A 150 7.94 6.77 -18.07
N LEU A 151 7.72 8.01 -17.70
CA LEU A 151 6.58 8.39 -16.83
C LEU A 151 5.24 7.93 -17.45
N SER A 152 5.01 8.26 -18.73
CA SER A 152 3.77 7.90 -19.42
C SER A 152 3.52 6.40 -19.50
N SER A 153 4.56 5.61 -19.79
CA SER A 153 4.46 4.16 -19.84
C SER A 153 4.13 3.56 -18.49
N GLN A 154 4.80 4.01 -17.43
CA GLN A 154 4.54 3.53 -16.08
C GLN A 154 3.16 3.97 -15.57
N PHE A 155 2.77 5.21 -15.81
CA PHE A 155 1.45 5.73 -15.47
C PHE A 155 0.34 4.92 -16.15
N LYS A 156 0.49 4.64 -17.44
CA LYS A 156 -0.47 3.83 -18.19
C LYS A 156 -0.53 2.38 -17.67
N SER A 157 0.59 1.80 -17.30
CA SER A 157 0.62 0.43 -16.76
C SER A 157 -0.12 0.30 -15.42
N VAL A 158 -0.13 1.35 -14.63
CA VAL A 158 -0.81 1.37 -13.31
C VAL A 158 -2.27 1.79 -13.42
N THR A 159 -2.57 2.82 -14.21
CA THR A 159 -3.90 3.45 -14.26
C THR A 159 -4.76 3.04 -15.46
N GLY A 160 -4.15 2.46 -16.50
CA GLY A 160 -4.82 2.15 -17.76
C GLY A 160 -4.91 3.31 -18.74
N MET A 161 -4.45 4.52 -18.35
CA MET A 161 -4.48 5.71 -19.21
C MET A 161 -3.17 6.48 -19.14
N THR A 162 -2.90 7.31 -20.15
CA THR A 162 -1.74 8.20 -20.15
C THR A 162 -1.95 9.41 -19.21
N PRO A 163 -0.88 10.09 -18.76
CA PRO A 163 -1.02 11.32 -17.98
C PRO A 163 -1.82 12.41 -18.70
N THR A 164 -1.68 12.52 -20.01
CA THR A 164 -2.45 13.46 -20.83
C THR A 164 -3.93 13.15 -20.83
N GLN A 165 -4.31 11.87 -20.94
CA GLN A 165 -5.69 11.42 -20.83
C GLN A 165 -6.27 11.69 -19.45
N PHE A 166 -5.50 11.43 -18.40
CA PHE A 166 -5.88 11.71 -17.03
C PHE A 166 -6.13 13.21 -16.78
N LYS A 167 -5.26 14.06 -17.30
CA LYS A 167 -5.42 15.53 -17.26
C LYS A 167 -6.69 15.99 -17.97
N ALA A 168 -7.00 15.41 -19.11
CA ALA A 168 -8.21 15.70 -19.89
C ALA A 168 -9.50 15.38 -19.14
N LEU A 169 -9.56 14.28 -18.38
CA LEU A 169 -10.71 13.94 -17.54
C LEU A 169 -11.01 15.00 -16.49
N LYS A 170 -9.96 15.60 -15.92
CA LYS A 170 -10.10 16.68 -14.93
C LYS A 170 -10.74 17.93 -15.51
N ILE A 171 -10.42 18.27 -16.77
CA ILE A 171 -10.99 19.43 -17.46
C ILE A 171 -12.49 19.22 -17.72
N ASN A 172 -12.88 18.01 -18.10
CA ASN A 172 -14.29 17.68 -18.38
C ASN A 172 -15.16 17.73 -17.13
N THR A 173 -14.65 17.32 -15.98
CA THR A 173 -15.37 17.38 -14.69
C THR A 173 -15.55 18.81 -14.18
N ARG A 174 -14.72 19.76 -14.57
CA ARG A 174 -14.88 21.18 -14.22
C ARG A 174 -15.84 21.95 -15.14
N ARG A 175 -16.17 21.39 -16.30
CA ARG A 175 -17.12 21.97 -17.27
C ARG A 175 -18.54 21.42 -17.15
N GLY A 176 -18.72 20.40 -16.38
CA GLY A 176 -20.06 19.87 -16.01
C GLY A 176 -20.55 20.47 -14.65
#